data_61e5858cb5c5d06610241159addf8173
#
_entry.id   61e5858cb5c5d06610241159addf8173
#
_cell.length_a   1.000
_cell.length_b   1.000
_cell.length_c   1.000
_cell.angle_alpha   90.00
_cell.angle_beta   90.00
_cell.angle_gamma   90.00
#
_symmetry.space_group_name_H-M   'P 1'
#
loop_
_entity.id
_entity.type
_entity.pdbx_description
1 polymer ?
#
loop_
_entity_poly.entity_id
_entity_poly.type
_entity_poly.pdbx_seq_one_letter_code
_entity_poly.pdbx_strand_id
1 'polypeptide(L)'
;MKGIILAGGSGTRLYPLTTVTSKQLLPVYDKPMIYYPLSVLMMAGIRDILIISTPSDLPNFERLLRDGSDYGVNLSYAVQPSPDGLAQAFVIGEEFAGGEPCALVLGDNIFYGNGLGRHLRRAVENAETKGLATVFGYHVDDPERFGVVEFDESFNAVSIEEKPESPKSSYAVTGLYFYPGDVCARAKRVVPSARGELEITDLNRMYLEDGLLSVVTLGRGYAWLDTGTMESLHEAGEFVRALERSQDMPVSVLEEIAYENGWIDRETLLSCAERYGKSEYGKHLKRVAAGEFVNQNLSY
;
A
#
# COMPACT_ATOMS: atom_id res chain seq x y z
N MET A 1 -12.28 -9.76 -2.44
CA MET A 1 -11.66 -8.43 -2.70
C MET A 1 -10.40 -8.59 -3.53
N LYS A 2 -10.15 -7.70 -4.48
CA LYS A 2 -8.92 -7.59 -5.27
C LYS A 2 -8.02 -6.50 -4.70
N GLY A 3 -6.71 -6.55 -4.99
CA GLY A 3 -5.75 -5.53 -4.60
C GLY A 3 -5.03 -4.95 -5.81
N ILE A 4 -4.74 -3.65 -5.80
CA ILE A 4 -3.92 -2.98 -6.80
C ILE A 4 -2.75 -2.29 -6.09
N ILE A 5 -1.54 -2.48 -6.60
CA ILE A 5 -0.38 -1.68 -6.21
C ILE A 5 -0.03 -0.78 -7.40
N LEU A 6 -0.12 0.54 -7.20
CA LEU A 6 0.31 1.49 -8.22
C LEU A 6 1.79 1.83 -8.00
N ALA A 7 2.62 1.24 -8.83
CA ALA A 7 4.08 1.38 -8.81
C ALA A 7 4.59 2.11 -10.07
N GLY A 8 3.82 3.08 -10.55
CA GLY A 8 4.16 3.94 -11.68
C GLY A 8 4.86 5.24 -11.26
N GLY A 9 4.95 6.14 -12.22
CA GLY A 9 5.55 7.47 -12.04
C GLY A 9 7.02 7.55 -12.44
N SER A 10 7.46 8.76 -12.83
CA SER A 10 8.81 9.01 -13.37
C SER A 10 9.93 9.01 -12.30
N GLY A 11 9.60 9.11 -11.02
CA GLY A 11 10.58 9.14 -9.93
C GLY A 11 11.59 10.29 -9.98
N THR A 12 11.33 11.35 -10.75
CA THR A 12 12.31 12.43 -11.03
C THR A 12 12.84 13.14 -9.78
N ARG A 13 12.04 13.21 -8.71
CA ARG A 13 12.48 13.78 -7.42
C ARG A 13 13.58 12.97 -6.74
N LEU A 14 13.81 11.73 -7.18
CA LEU A 14 14.84 10.82 -6.68
C LEU A 14 16.03 10.65 -7.66
N TYR A 15 16.14 11.51 -8.68
CA TYR A 15 17.30 11.47 -9.55
C TYR A 15 18.59 11.80 -8.77
N PRO A 16 19.74 11.10 -9.04
CA PRO A 16 19.95 10.14 -10.13
C PRO A 16 19.58 8.68 -9.78
N LEU A 17 19.06 8.35 -8.58
CA LEU A 17 18.79 6.96 -8.15
C LEU A 17 17.80 6.24 -9.09
N THR A 18 16.85 6.96 -9.64
CA THR A 18 15.75 6.43 -10.46
C THR A 18 15.98 6.59 -11.97
N THR A 19 17.21 6.87 -12.42
CA THR A 19 17.50 7.00 -13.85
C THR A 19 17.41 5.68 -14.61
N VAL A 20 17.60 4.56 -13.94
CA VAL A 20 17.63 3.20 -14.54
C VAL A 20 16.73 2.19 -13.81
N THR A 21 15.96 2.64 -12.85
CA THR A 21 15.07 1.76 -12.05
C THR A 21 13.89 2.53 -11.49
N SER A 22 12.78 1.82 -11.30
CA SER A 22 11.63 2.35 -10.59
C SER A 22 11.99 2.70 -9.15
N LYS A 23 11.40 3.77 -8.61
CA LYS A 23 11.49 4.16 -7.20
C LYS A 23 11.13 3.00 -6.26
N GLN A 24 10.09 2.26 -6.58
CA GLN A 24 9.56 1.17 -5.76
C GLN A 24 10.47 -0.08 -5.73
N LEU A 25 11.52 -0.11 -6.55
CA LEU A 25 12.57 -1.12 -6.53
C LEU A 25 13.82 -0.68 -5.74
N LEU A 26 13.88 0.59 -5.33
CA LEU A 26 14.96 1.05 -4.45
C LEU A 26 14.84 0.37 -3.08
N PRO A 27 15.98 0.13 -2.41
CA PRO A 27 15.96 -0.47 -1.08
C PRO A 27 15.45 0.53 -0.04
N VAL A 28 14.58 0.05 0.86
CA VAL A 28 14.29 0.69 2.13
C VAL A 28 14.84 -0.22 3.20
N TYR A 29 16.01 0.12 3.72
CA TYR A 29 16.86 -0.66 4.61
C TYR A 29 17.28 -2.01 4.02
N ASP A 30 16.58 -3.10 4.28
CA ASP A 30 17.00 -4.48 3.99
C ASP A 30 16.26 -5.14 2.81
N LYS A 31 15.21 -4.50 2.27
CA LYS A 31 14.38 -5.06 1.20
C LYS A 31 13.88 -3.99 0.21
N PRO A 32 13.46 -4.39 -1.02
CA PRO A 32 12.87 -3.46 -1.98
C PRO A 32 11.60 -2.79 -1.43
N MET A 33 11.42 -1.51 -1.73
CA MET A 33 10.29 -0.70 -1.26
C MET A 33 8.92 -1.36 -1.52
N ILE A 34 8.74 -2.02 -2.68
CA ILE A 34 7.48 -2.67 -3.06
C ILE A 34 7.01 -3.75 -2.07
N TYR A 35 7.91 -4.31 -1.24
CA TYR A 35 7.56 -5.32 -0.24
C TYR A 35 6.63 -4.75 0.85
N TYR A 36 6.80 -3.47 1.19
CA TYR A 36 5.99 -2.82 2.22
C TYR A 36 4.51 -2.68 1.81
N PRO A 37 4.15 -2.05 0.66
CA PRO A 37 2.76 -2.00 0.24
C PRO A 37 2.17 -3.38 -0.08
N LEU A 38 2.98 -4.32 -0.62
CA LEU A 38 2.53 -5.69 -0.83
C LEU A 38 2.16 -6.38 0.49
N SER A 39 2.98 -6.21 1.54
CA SER A 39 2.69 -6.73 2.88
C SER A 39 1.39 -6.19 3.45
N VAL A 40 1.06 -4.91 3.20
CA VAL A 40 -0.20 -4.30 3.65
C VAL A 40 -1.42 -5.00 3.04
N LEU A 41 -1.41 -5.26 1.74
CA LEU A 41 -2.49 -6.02 1.09
C LEU A 41 -2.57 -7.46 1.61
N MET A 42 -1.44 -8.11 1.85
CA MET A 42 -1.39 -9.45 2.42
C MET A 42 -1.93 -9.49 3.86
N MET A 43 -1.60 -8.51 4.70
CA MET A 43 -2.16 -8.36 6.05
C MET A 43 -3.67 -8.07 6.05
N ALA A 44 -4.18 -7.46 4.98
CA ALA A 44 -5.63 -7.29 4.75
C ALA A 44 -6.32 -8.60 4.32
N GLY A 45 -5.57 -9.68 4.06
CA GLY A 45 -6.10 -10.95 3.58
C GLY A 45 -6.31 -11.01 2.05
N ILE A 46 -5.78 -10.05 1.31
CA ILE A 46 -5.95 -9.94 -0.15
C ILE A 46 -4.86 -10.79 -0.84
N ARG A 47 -5.30 -11.71 -1.71
CA ARG A 47 -4.40 -12.63 -2.40
C ARG A 47 -4.30 -12.41 -3.91
N ASP A 48 -5.34 -11.88 -4.55
CA ASP A 48 -5.31 -11.52 -5.96
C ASP A 48 -4.87 -10.06 -6.07
N ILE A 49 -3.68 -9.81 -6.61
CA ILE A 49 -3.05 -8.50 -6.60
C ILE A 49 -2.53 -8.14 -7.99
N LEU A 50 -2.89 -6.95 -8.48
CA LEU A 50 -2.41 -6.37 -9.71
C LEU A 50 -1.33 -5.32 -9.41
N ILE A 51 -0.17 -5.49 -10.03
CA ILE A 51 0.90 -4.49 -9.99
C ILE A 51 0.84 -3.68 -11.28
N ILE A 52 0.63 -2.38 -11.15
CA ILE A 52 0.60 -1.45 -12.28
C ILE A 52 1.89 -0.63 -12.26
N SER A 53 2.64 -0.66 -13.35
CA SER A 53 3.91 0.08 -13.47
C SER A 53 4.14 0.61 -14.88
N THR A 54 5.23 1.37 -15.06
CA THR A 54 5.62 1.90 -16.36
C THR A 54 6.06 0.76 -17.30
N PRO A 55 5.99 0.97 -18.64
CA PRO A 55 6.46 -0.05 -19.60
C PRO A 55 7.92 -0.48 -19.39
N SER A 56 8.78 0.46 -18.95
CA SER A 56 10.20 0.21 -18.72
C SER A 56 10.50 -0.59 -17.46
N ASP A 57 9.69 -0.40 -16.41
CA ASP A 57 9.96 -0.97 -15.08
C ASP A 57 9.20 -2.27 -14.82
N LEU A 58 8.05 -2.47 -15.46
CA LEU A 58 7.20 -3.65 -15.25
C LEU A 58 7.95 -4.98 -15.34
N PRO A 59 8.86 -5.22 -16.32
CA PRO A 59 9.64 -6.45 -16.39
C PRO A 59 10.52 -6.70 -15.17
N ASN A 60 10.93 -5.64 -14.45
CA ASN A 60 11.72 -5.78 -13.23
C ASN A 60 10.88 -6.24 -12.05
N PHE A 61 9.62 -5.78 -11.94
CA PHE A 61 8.67 -6.28 -10.95
C PHE A 61 8.31 -7.74 -11.21
N GLU A 62 8.04 -8.12 -12.46
CA GLU A 62 7.78 -9.50 -12.86
C GLU A 62 8.95 -10.43 -12.51
N ARG A 63 10.19 -9.98 -12.75
CA ARG A 63 11.38 -10.75 -12.39
C ARG A 63 11.59 -10.87 -10.87
N LEU A 64 11.29 -9.80 -10.11
CA LEU A 64 11.44 -9.78 -8.65
C LEU A 64 10.40 -10.65 -7.95
N LEU A 65 9.12 -10.46 -8.30
CA LEU A 65 7.98 -10.97 -7.56
C LEU A 65 7.35 -12.21 -8.22
N ARG A 66 7.67 -12.48 -9.50
CA ARG A 66 7.17 -13.60 -10.31
C ARG A 66 5.65 -13.62 -10.34
N ASP A 67 5.05 -14.78 -10.18
CA ASP A 67 3.60 -15.00 -10.13
C ASP A 67 2.99 -14.86 -8.71
N GLY A 68 3.85 -14.61 -7.70
CA GLY A 68 3.44 -14.48 -6.31
C GLY A 68 3.27 -15.80 -5.55
N SER A 69 3.46 -16.95 -6.19
CA SER A 69 3.29 -18.27 -5.54
C SER A 69 4.20 -18.48 -4.33
N ASP A 70 5.40 -17.91 -4.34
CA ASP A 70 6.34 -17.90 -3.21
C ASP A 70 5.76 -17.22 -1.96
N TYR A 71 4.79 -16.32 -2.15
CA TYR A 71 4.12 -15.55 -1.09
C TYR A 71 2.67 -15.99 -0.88
N GLY A 72 2.23 -17.07 -1.52
CA GLY A 72 0.87 -17.57 -1.44
C GLY A 72 -0.20 -16.64 -2.01
N VAL A 73 0.17 -15.71 -2.89
CA VAL A 73 -0.69 -14.76 -3.59
C VAL A 73 -0.65 -15.00 -5.11
N ASN A 74 -1.60 -14.43 -5.84
CA ASN A 74 -1.63 -14.43 -7.30
C ASN A 74 -1.31 -13.03 -7.80
N LEU A 75 -0.15 -12.84 -8.41
CA LEU A 75 0.25 -11.57 -8.96
C LEU A 75 -0.08 -11.49 -10.44
N SER A 76 -0.70 -10.39 -10.83
CA SER A 76 -0.90 -9.96 -12.22
C SER A 76 -0.19 -8.64 -12.44
N TYR A 77 0.07 -8.31 -13.70
CA TYR A 77 0.85 -7.15 -14.07
C TYR A 77 0.18 -6.37 -15.19
N ALA A 78 0.16 -5.05 -15.09
CA ALA A 78 -0.38 -4.17 -16.12
C ALA A 78 0.48 -2.93 -16.33
N VAL A 79 0.49 -2.43 -17.56
CA VAL A 79 1.24 -1.24 -17.94
C VAL A 79 0.40 0.01 -17.67
N GLN A 80 0.99 1.01 -16.99
CA GLN A 80 0.53 2.39 -16.99
C GLN A 80 1.28 3.15 -18.09
N PRO A 81 0.64 3.48 -19.21
CA PRO A 81 1.34 4.10 -20.36
C PRO A 81 1.78 5.54 -20.07
N SER A 82 1.03 6.26 -19.25
CA SER A 82 1.31 7.65 -18.81
C SER A 82 0.81 7.84 -17.38
N PRO A 83 1.46 8.70 -16.57
CA PRO A 83 1.08 8.95 -15.18
C PRO A 83 -0.09 9.95 -15.08
N ASP A 84 -1.28 9.56 -15.56
CA ASP A 84 -2.45 10.44 -15.67
C ASP A 84 -3.26 10.54 -14.36
N GLY A 85 -2.67 10.21 -13.23
CA GLY A 85 -3.28 10.30 -11.90
C GLY A 85 -3.57 8.96 -11.24
N LEU A 86 -3.90 9.00 -9.94
CA LEU A 86 -4.05 7.77 -9.13
C LEU A 86 -5.33 7.00 -9.45
N ALA A 87 -6.43 7.70 -9.79
CA ALA A 87 -7.69 7.06 -10.14
C ALA A 87 -7.61 6.25 -11.45
N GLN A 88 -6.61 6.53 -12.32
CA GLN A 88 -6.34 5.75 -13.52
C GLN A 88 -6.08 4.27 -13.21
N ALA A 89 -5.56 3.95 -12.01
CA ALA A 89 -5.31 2.57 -11.61
C ALA A 89 -6.57 1.69 -11.70
N PHE A 90 -7.75 2.23 -11.41
CA PHE A 90 -9.02 1.51 -11.51
C PHE A 90 -9.55 1.41 -12.95
N VAL A 91 -9.14 2.33 -13.82
CA VAL A 91 -9.47 2.25 -15.25
C VAL A 91 -8.61 1.16 -15.92
N ILE A 92 -7.31 1.12 -15.60
CA ILE A 92 -6.38 0.09 -16.09
C ILE A 92 -6.75 -1.29 -15.51
N GLY A 93 -7.07 -1.34 -14.22
CA GLY A 93 -7.38 -2.56 -13.48
C GLY A 93 -8.83 -3.05 -13.61
N GLU A 94 -9.68 -2.48 -14.48
CA GLU A 94 -11.10 -2.80 -14.53
C GLU A 94 -11.38 -4.28 -14.82
N GLU A 95 -10.71 -4.85 -15.81
CA GLU A 95 -10.86 -6.26 -16.17
C GLU A 95 -10.41 -7.17 -15.01
N PHE A 96 -9.30 -6.82 -14.35
CA PHE A 96 -8.80 -7.53 -13.18
C PHE A 96 -9.76 -7.44 -11.98
N ALA A 97 -10.30 -6.25 -11.71
CA ALA A 97 -11.25 -6.04 -10.61
C ALA A 97 -12.57 -6.78 -10.84
N GLY A 98 -13.04 -6.86 -12.09
CA GLY A 98 -14.22 -7.66 -12.47
C GLY A 98 -15.51 -7.28 -11.74
N GLY A 99 -15.62 -6.05 -11.24
CA GLY A 99 -16.76 -5.59 -10.42
C GLY A 99 -16.70 -6.02 -8.95
N GLU A 100 -15.62 -6.66 -8.51
CA GLU A 100 -15.39 -6.97 -7.09
C GLU A 100 -14.87 -5.73 -6.33
N PRO A 101 -15.09 -5.67 -5.00
CA PRO A 101 -14.43 -4.69 -4.14
C PRO A 101 -12.92 -4.71 -4.35
N CYS A 102 -12.30 -3.52 -4.35
CA CYS A 102 -10.90 -3.37 -4.70
C CYS A 102 -10.16 -2.43 -3.74
N ALA A 103 -9.00 -2.87 -3.25
CA ALA A 103 -8.08 -2.02 -2.51
C ALA A 103 -7.01 -1.46 -3.46
N LEU A 104 -6.58 -0.22 -3.21
CA LEU A 104 -5.44 0.42 -3.86
C LEU A 104 -4.43 0.83 -2.80
N VAL A 105 -3.17 0.48 -3.01
CA VAL A 105 -2.05 1.01 -2.23
C VAL A 105 -1.00 1.62 -3.17
N LEU A 106 -0.44 2.77 -2.77
CA LEU A 106 0.65 3.38 -3.50
C LEU A 106 1.95 2.64 -3.21
N GLY A 107 2.69 2.32 -4.26
CA GLY A 107 3.90 1.50 -4.20
C GLY A 107 5.08 2.11 -3.44
N ASP A 108 4.98 3.37 -3.06
CA ASP A 108 5.97 4.14 -2.31
C ASP A 108 5.53 4.50 -0.88
N ASN A 109 4.43 3.92 -0.42
CA ASN A 109 3.91 4.16 0.93
C ASN A 109 4.25 2.99 1.85
N ILE A 110 4.77 3.32 3.03
CA ILE A 110 5.09 2.37 4.09
C ILE A 110 4.15 2.61 5.26
N PHE A 111 3.54 1.55 5.76
CA PHE A 111 2.66 1.58 6.92
C PHE A 111 3.20 0.64 7.99
N TYR A 112 3.22 1.13 9.22
CA TYR A 112 3.56 0.33 10.37
C TYR A 112 2.69 0.74 11.58
N GLY A 113 2.33 -0.23 12.41
CA GLY A 113 1.64 0.05 13.67
C GLY A 113 1.00 -1.19 14.26
N ASN A 114 1.03 -1.29 15.58
CA ASN A 114 0.39 -2.40 16.28
C ASN A 114 -1.14 -2.37 16.06
N GLY A 115 -1.67 -3.48 15.55
CA GLY A 115 -3.09 -3.61 15.25
C GLY A 115 -3.51 -3.01 13.90
N LEU A 116 -2.57 -2.66 13.02
CA LEU A 116 -2.87 -2.22 11.65
C LEU A 116 -3.78 -3.22 10.93
N GLY A 117 -3.49 -4.52 11.03
CA GLY A 117 -4.30 -5.57 10.40
C GLY A 117 -5.77 -5.57 10.82
N ARG A 118 -6.12 -5.10 12.02
CA ARG A 118 -7.53 -4.95 12.43
C ARG A 118 -8.24 -3.85 11.65
N HIS A 119 -7.56 -2.73 11.42
CA HIS A 119 -8.09 -1.64 10.61
C HIS A 119 -8.24 -2.05 9.15
N LEU A 120 -7.25 -2.79 8.62
CA LEU A 120 -7.29 -3.32 7.26
C LEU A 120 -8.47 -4.28 7.06
N ARG A 121 -8.63 -5.27 7.95
CA ARG A 121 -9.77 -6.21 7.89
C ARG A 121 -11.13 -5.51 8.01
N ARG A 122 -11.23 -4.47 8.86
CA ARG A 122 -12.45 -3.65 8.94
C ARG A 122 -12.71 -2.90 7.64
N ALA A 123 -11.68 -2.38 6.98
CA ALA A 123 -11.82 -1.72 5.69
C ALA A 123 -12.28 -2.70 4.59
N VAL A 124 -11.75 -3.93 4.59
CA VAL A 124 -12.24 -5.01 3.73
C VAL A 124 -13.73 -5.29 3.99
N GLU A 125 -14.12 -5.50 5.25
CA GLU A 125 -15.52 -5.73 5.64
C GLU A 125 -16.44 -4.57 5.20
N ASN A 126 -16.00 -3.32 5.38
CA ASN A 126 -16.75 -2.14 4.95
C ASN A 126 -17.04 -2.19 3.44
N ALA A 127 -16.03 -2.49 2.64
CA ALA A 127 -16.15 -2.52 1.19
C ALA A 127 -16.99 -3.72 0.70
N GLU A 128 -16.78 -4.92 1.27
CA GLU A 128 -17.42 -6.15 0.82
C GLU A 128 -18.87 -6.30 1.29
N THR A 129 -19.18 -5.83 2.50
CA THR A 129 -20.49 -6.11 3.13
C THR A 129 -21.35 -4.89 3.31
N LYS A 130 -20.77 -3.69 3.45
CA LYS A 130 -21.53 -2.45 3.77
C LYS A 130 -21.59 -1.48 2.59
N GLY A 131 -20.85 -1.74 1.50
CA GLY A 131 -20.76 -0.84 0.35
C GLY A 131 -20.08 0.50 0.68
N LEU A 132 -19.21 0.53 1.71
CA LEU A 132 -18.51 1.73 2.16
C LEU A 132 -17.07 1.73 1.65
N ALA A 133 -16.66 2.83 1.04
CA ALA A 133 -15.25 3.12 0.81
C ALA A 133 -14.57 3.44 2.15
N THR A 134 -13.30 3.06 2.30
CA THR A 134 -12.49 3.40 3.48
C THR A 134 -11.15 3.99 3.05
N VAL A 135 -10.82 5.15 3.60
CA VAL A 135 -9.53 5.82 3.48
C VAL A 135 -8.90 6.01 4.85
N PHE A 136 -7.58 6.23 4.88
CA PHE A 136 -6.84 6.40 6.13
C PHE A 136 -6.32 7.82 6.24
N GLY A 137 -6.65 8.50 7.33
CA GLY A 137 -6.16 9.83 7.67
C GLY A 137 -4.98 9.76 8.64
N TYR A 138 -3.95 10.53 8.37
CA TYR A 138 -2.74 10.65 9.19
C TYR A 138 -2.41 12.11 9.46
N HIS A 139 -2.09 12.45 10.72
CA HIS A 139 -1.74 13.82 11.09
C HIS A 139 -0.34 14.16 10.59
N VAL A 140 -0.21 15.24 9.83
CA VAL A 140 1.05 15.74 9.25
C VAL A 140 1.22 17.24 9.52
N ASP A 141 2.45 17.71 9.44
CA ASP A 141 2.79 19.13 9.63
C ASP A 141 2.69 19.94 8.32
N ASP A 142 2.69 19.26 7.15
CA ASP A 142 2.66 19.83 5.79
C ASP A 142 1.48 19.30 4.96
N PRO A 143 0.21 19.47 5.44
CA PRO A 143 -0.97 18.86 4.84
C PRO A 143 -1.24 19.33 3.40
N GLU A 144 -0.78 20.53 3.00
CA GLU A 144 -0.95 21.10 1.66
C GLU A 144 -0.32 20.26 0.54
N ARG A 145 0.50 19.27 0.88
CA ARG A 145 1.11 18.35 -0.09
C ARG A 145 0.21 17.19 -0.49
N PHE A 146 -0.88 16.96 0.23
CA PHE A 146 -1.71 15.76 0.16
C PHE A 146 -3.19 16.10 -0.06
N GLY A 147 -4.00 15.07 -0.28
CA GLY A 147 -5.44 15.20 -0.07
C GLY A 147 -5.71 15.38 1.43
N VAL A 148 -6.52 16.37 1.80
CA VAL A 148 -6.79 16.74 3.19
C VAL A 148 -8.25 16.47 3.53
N VAL A 149 -8.50 15.78 4.65
CA VAL A 149 -9.85 15.54 5.18
C VAL A 149 -10.17 16.59 6.25
N GLU A 150 -11.33 17.22 6.14
CA GLU A 150 -11.93 18.06 7.19
C GLU A 150 -12.94 17.23 7.99
N PHE A 151 -12.96 17.42 9.30
CA PHE A 151 -13.88 16.74 10.21
C PHE A 151 -14.80 17.74 10.94
N ASP A 152 -16.02 17.30 11.24
CA ASP A 152 -16.92 18.02 12.15
C ASP A 152 -16.54 17.77 13.63
N GLU A 153 -17.31 18.39 14.56
CA GLU A 153 -17.12 18.23 16.00
C GLU A 153 -17.33 16.78 16.50
N SER A 154 -18.03 15.96 15.73
CA SER A 154 -18.26 14.55 16.01
C SER A 154 -17.25 13.62 15.33
N PHE A 155 -16.22 14.22 14.71
CA PHE A 155 -15.16 13.52 13.99
C PHE A 155 -15.64 12.74 12.75
N ASN A 156 -16.73 13.23 12.10
CA ASN A 156 -17.13 12.74 10.79
C ASN A 156 -16.47 13.56 9.70
N ALA A 157 -16.05 12.91 8.61
CA ALA A 157 -15.51 13.61 7.45
C ALA A 157 -16.61 14.44 6.77
N VAL A 158 -16.36 15.74 6.58
CA VAL A 158 -17.30 16.68 5.96
C VAL A 158 -16.81 17.23 4.63
N SER A 159 -15.51 17.26 4.41
CA SER A 159 -14.93 17.60 3.12
C SER A 159 -13.61 16.88 2.89
N ILE A 160 -13.24 16.75 1.61
CA ILE A 160 -11.93 16.24 1.20
C ILE A 160 -11.45 17.08 0.03
N GLU A 161 -10.20 17.57 0.10
CA GLU A 161 -9.65 18.53 -0.85
C GLU A 161 -8.22 18.14 -1.26
N GLU A 162 -7.93 18.15 -2.56
CA GLU A 162 -6.61 17.79 -3.09
C GLU A 162 -5.68 18.99 -2.99
N LYS A 163 -4.58 18.82 -2.25
CA LYS A 163 -3.49 19.82 -2.13
C LYS A 163 -3.99 21.24 -1.95
N PRO A 164 -4.80 21.51 -0.93
CA PRO A 164 -5.37 22.82 -0.72
C PRO A 164 -4.29 23.85 -0.38
N GLU A 165 -4.40 25.08 -0.92
CA GLU A 165 -3.52 26.20 -0.56
C GLU A 165 -3.67 26.61 0.91
N SER A 166 -4.86 26.40 1.48
CA SER A 166 -5.18 26.69 2.86
C SER A 166 -5.88 25.48 3.47
N PRO A 167 -5.12 24.51 4.00
CA PRO A 167 -5.67 23.28 4.55
C PRO A 167 -6.61 23.55 5.73
N LYS A 168 -7.78 22.92 5.75
CA LYS A 168 -8.77 23.04 6.84
C LYS A 168 -8.48 22.10 8.02
N SER A 169 -7.57 21.17 7.86
CA SER A 169 -7.08 20.28 8.91
C SER A 169 -5.65 19.83 8.64
N SER A 170 -5.02 19.17 9.62
CA SER A 170 -3.71 18.53 9.46
C SER A 170 -3.82 17.03 9.13
N TYR A 171 -5.00 16.53 8.75
CA TYR A 171 -5.17 15.12 8.41
C TYR A 171 -5.04 14.88 6.90
N ALA A 172 -3.87 14.39 6.51
CA ALA A 172 -3.62 13.92 5.15
C ALA A 172 -4.28 12.56 4.91
N VAL A 173 -4.84 12.36 3.72
CA VAL A 173 -5.25 11.03 3.24
C VAL A 173 -4.01 10.28 2.77
N THR A 174 -3.77 9.13 3.37
CA THR A 174 -2.63 8.28 3.01
C THR A 174 -2.84 7.57 1.68
N GLY A 175 -1.78 6.97 1.14
CA GLY A 175 -1.84 6.20 -0.11
C GLY A 175 -2.42 4.79 0.04
N LEU A 176 -3.48 4.61 0.84
CA LEU A 176 -4.14 3.32 1.06
C LEU A 176 -5.67 3.50 1.06
N TYR A 177 -6.33 2.78 0.18
CA TYR A 177 -7.75 2.96 -0.13
C TYR A 177 -8.43 1.61 -0.28
N PHE A 178 -9.67 1.49 0.19
CA PHE A 178 -10.53 0.33 0.03
C PHE A 178 -11.88 0.77 -0.51
N TYR A 179 -12.34 0.16 -1.60
CA TYR A 179 -13.55 0.58 -2.28
C TYR A 179 -14.49 -0.60 -2.56
N PRO A 180 -15.82 -0.35 -2.59
CA PRO A 180 -16.80 -1.29 -3.11
C PRO A 180 -16.60 -1.62 -4.60
N GLY A 181 -17.35 -2.60 -5.10
CA GLY A 181 -17.20 -3.10 -6.48
C GLY A 181 -17.55 -2.12 -7.60
N ASP A 182 -18.18 -0.98 -7.28
CA ASP A 182 -18.52 0.08 -8.24
C ASP A 182 -17.37 1.06 -8.54
N VAL A 183 -16.21 0.87 -7.89
CA VAL A 183 -15.07 1.81 -7.97
C VAL A 183 -14.60 2.09 -9.39
N CYS A 184 -14.51 1.06 -10.25
CA CYS A 184 -14.07 1.24 -11.63
C CYS A 184 -15.06 2.10 -12.44
N ALA A 185 -16.36 1.91 -12.22
CA ALA A 185 -17.40 2.73 -12.86
C ALA A 185 -17.35 4.19 -12.37
N ARG A 186 -17.08 4.44 -11.09
CA ARG A 186 -16.88 5.79 -10.55
C ARG A 186 -15.59 6.42 -11.05
N ALA A 187 -14.49 5.69 -11.08
CA ALA A 187 -13.19 6.18 -11.57
C ALA A 187 -13.26 6.68 -13.02
N LYS A 188 -14.05 6.05 -13.88
CA LYS A 188 -14.29 6.50 -15.27
C LYS A 188 -15.03 7.83 -15.37
N ARG A 189 -15.68 8.27 -14.28
CA ARG A 189 -16.41 9.56 -14.20
C ARG A 189 -15.53 10.69 -13.66
N VAL A 190 -14.35 10.37 -13.13
CA VAL A 190 -13.38 11.38 -12.68
C VAL A 190 -12.91 12.16 -13.88
N VAL A 191 -12.95 13.49 -13.78
CA VAL A 191 -12.49 14.42 -14.81
C VAL A 191 -11.08 14.88 -14.46
N PRO A 192 -10.16 14.98 -15.42
CA PRO A 192 -8.81 15.50 -15.16
C PRO A 192 -8.84 16.85 -14.45
N SER A 193 -8.06 16.99 -13.40
CA SER A 193 -7.91 18.26 -12.67
C SER A 193 -7.16 19.32 -13.50
N ALA A 194 -7.01 20.53 -12.95
CA ALA A 194 -6.19 21.58 -13.57
C ALA A 194 -4.72 21.14 -13.81
N ARG A 195 -4.26 20.09 -13.12
CA ARG A 195 -2.94 19.45 -13.30
C ARG A 195 -2.93 18.40 -14.42
N GLY A 196 -4.10 18.10 -15.02
CA GLY A 196 -4.27 17.05 -16.02
C GLY A 196 -4.33 15.63 -15.43
N GLU A 197 -4.50 15.49 -14.11
CA GLU A 197 -4.50 14.20 -13.41
C GLU A 197 -5.92 13.77 -13.02
N LEU A 198 -6.20 12.47 -13.12
CA LEU A 198 -7.38 11.82 -12.56
C LEU A 198 -7.17 11.64 -11.06
N GLU A 199 -7.65 12.61 -10.28
CA GLU A 199 -7.37 12.68 -8.86
C GLU A 199 -8.14 11.61 -8.07
N ILE A 200 -7.44 10.90 -7.19
CA ILE A 200 -8.08 9.96 -6.27
C ILE A 200 -8.99 10.70 -5.26
N THR A 201 -8.66 11.95 -4.96
CA THR A 201 -9.45 12.80 -4.07
C THR A 201 -10.83 13.09 -4.66
N ASP A 202 -10.97 13.24 -5.97
CA ASP A 202 -12.28 13.40 -6.61
C ASP A 202 -13.10 12.12 -6.56
N LEU A 203 -12.45 10.96 -6.72
CA LEU A 203 -13.10 9.66 -6.50
C LEU A 203 -13.59 9.52 -5.05
N ASN A 204 -12.76 9.88 -4.07
CA ASN A 204 -13.13 9.87 -2.65
C ASN A 204 -14.29 10.84 -2.36
N ARG A 205 -14.30 12.02 -3.00
CA ARG A 205 -15.39 13.00 -2.85
C ARG A 205 -16.73 12.45 -3.32
N MET A 206 -16.76 11.67 -4.42
CA MET A 206 -18.00 11.02 -4.88
C MET A 206 -18.58 10.09 -3.79
N TYR A 207 -17.74 9.32 -3.10
CA TYR A 207 -18.18 8.48 -1.99
C TYR A 207 -18.60 9.30 -0.77
N LEU A 208 -17.92 10.40 -0.47
CA LEU A 208 -18.28 11.29 0.63
C LEU A 208 -19.66 11.93 0.41
N GLU A 209 -19.91 12.47 -0.79
CA GLU A 209 -21.18 13.09 -1.17
C GLU A 209 -22.36 12.12 -1.12
N ASP A 210 -22.13 10.84 -1.42
CA ASP A 210 -23.12 9.78 -1.31
C ASP A 210 -23.29 9.27 0.14
N GLY A 211 -22.50 9.76 1.12
CA GLY A 211 -22.49 9.27 2.50
C GLY A 211 -21.89 7.87 2.65
N LEU A 212 -21.04 7.45 1.69
CA LEU A 212 -20.44 6.12 1.61
C LEU A 212 -18.92 6.13 1.88
N LEU A 213 -18.34 7.21 2.41
CA LEU A 213 -16.93 7.28 2.77
C LEU A 213 -16.73 7.11 4.28
N SER A 214 -15.92 6.14 4.66
CA SER A 214 -15.41 5.96 6.02
C SER A 214 -13.97 6.44 6.09
N VAL A 215 -13.62 7.25 7.09
CA VAL A 215 -12.24 7.68 7.33
C VAL A 215 -11.76 7.05 8.63
N VAL A 216 -10.64 6.31 8.56
CA VAL A 216 -9.97 5.72 9.72
C VAL A 216 -8.72 6.55 10.02
N THR A 217 -8.66 7.20 11.17
CA THR A 217 -7.47 7.96 11.56
C THR A 217 -6.44 7.04 12.21
N LEU A 218 -5.22 7.09 11.70
CA LEU A 218 -4.06 6.42 12.27
C LEU A 218 -3.43 7.35 13.30
N GLY A 219 -3.63 7.05 14.58
CA GLY A 219 -3.16 7.85 15.69
C GLY A 219 -1.74 7.49 16.14
N ARG A 220 -1.43 7.80 17.41
CA ARG A 220 -0.13 7.49 18.01
C ARG A 220 0.15 5.99 17.98
N GLY A 221 1.38 5.61 17.67
CA GLY A 221 1.80 4.21 17.53
C GLY A 221 1.68 3.67 16.11
N TYR A 222 1.17 4.48 15.17
CA TYR A 222 1.25 4.19 13.73
C TYR A 222 2.29 5.10 13.09
N ALA A 223 2.94 4.57 12.05
CA ALA A 223 3.79 5.32 11.14
C ALA A 223 3.26 5.16 9.72
N TRP A 224 3.15 6.29 9.03
CA TRP A 224 2.97 6.35 7.59
C TRP A 224 4.11 7.17 7.00
N LEU A 225 4.82 6.58 6.04
CA LEU A 225 5.98 7.19 5.40
C LEU A 225 5.72 7.25 3.89
N ASP A 226 5.71 8.46 3.34
CA ASP A 226 5.72 8.73 1.90
C ASP A 226 7.16 8.94 1.43
N THR A 227 7.70 7.97 0.71
CA THR A 227 9.11 7.96 0.27
C THR A 227 9.33 8.74 -1.02
N GLY A 228 8.64 9.87 -1.19
CA GLY A 228 8.61 10.65 -2.42
C GLY A 228 9.82 11.54 -2.68
N THR A 229 10.70 11.75 -1.71
CA THR A 229 11.91 12.60 -1.78
C THR A 229 13.14 11.85 -1.27
N MET A 230 14.36 12.40 -1.52
CA MET A 230 15.60 11.81 -1.01
C MET A 230 15.61 11.72 0.52
N GLU A 231 15.18 12.80 1.19
CA GLU A 231 15.12 12.86 2.65
C GLU A 231 14.13 11.83 3.19
N SER A 232 12.88 11.82 2.67
CA SER A 232 11.87 10.87 3.16
C SER A 232 12.21 9.41 2.87
N LEU A 233 12.92 9.11 1.78
CA LEU A 233 13.45 7.77 1.50
C LEU A 233 14.53 7.37 2.52
N HIS A 234 15.42 8.29 2.86
CA HIS A 234 16.45 8.07 3.85
C HIS A 234 15.86 7.85 5.25
N GLU A 235 14.97 8.74 5.67
CA GLU A 235 14.24 8.66 6.95
C GLU A 235 13.45 7.34 7.07
N ALA A 236 12.81 6.89 5.98
CA ALA A 236 12.11 5.61 5.97
C ALA A 236 13.07 4.43 6.24
N GLY A 237 14.26 4.45 5.61
CA GLY A 237 15.29 3.44 5.85
C GLY A 237 15.80 3.45 7.29
N GLU A 238 16.03 4.63 7.88
CA GLU A 238 16.45 4.77 9.27
C GLU A 238 15.36 4.32 10.25
N PHE A 239 14.10 4.67 9.98
CA PHE A 239 12.96 4.25 10.78
C PHE A 239 12.85 2.72 10.81
N VAL A 240 12.82 2.06 9.64
CA VAL A 240 12.73 0.59 9.54
C VAL A 240 13.90 -0.07 10.28
N ARG A 241 15.12 0.41 10.02
CA ARG A 241 16.33 -0.10 10.70
C ARG A 241 16.26 0.02 12.22
N ALA A 242 15.84 1.18 12.72
CA ALA A 242 15.75 1.41 14.17
C ALA A 242 14.66 0.51 14.80
N LEU A 243 13.54 0.37 14.11
CA LEU A 243 12.42 -0.45 14.54
C LEU A 243 12.80 -1.94 14.62
N GLU A 244 13.34 -2.50 13.53
CA GLU A 244 13.75 -3.91 13.46
C GLU A 244 14.82 -4.24 14.51
N ARG A 245 15.79 -3.34 14.70
CA ARG A 245 16.82 -3.53 15.75
C ARG A 245 16.28 -3.46 17.16
N SER A 246 15.27 -2.63 17.40
CA SER A 246 14.66 -2.50 18.74
C SER A 246 13.80 -3.70 19.12
N GLN A 247 13.20 -4.35 18.12
CA GLN A 247 12.28 -5.47 18.31
C GLN A 247 12.94 -6.84 18.06
N ASP A 248 14.16 -6.86 17.50
CA ASP A 248 14.85 -8.07 16.99
C ASP A 248 13.99 -8.86 15.99
N MET A 249 13.17 -8.14 15.22
CA MET A 249 12.23 -8.70 14.23
C MET A 249 12.16 -7.82 12.99
N PRO A 250 12.34 -8.40 11.79
CA PRO A 250 12.10 -7.67 10.56
C PRO A 250 10.61 -7.40 10.35
N VAL A 251 10.29 -6.32 9.62
CA VAL A 251 8.92 -5.95 9.27
C VAL A 251 8.64 -6.26 7.80
N SER A 252 7.37 -6.42 7.45
CA SER A 252 6.94 -6.63 6.05
C SER A 252 7.63 -7.81 5.36
N VAL A 253 7.79 -8.92 6.07
CA VAL A 253 8.35 -10.17 5.54
C VAL A 253 7.21 -10.95 4.87
N LEU A 254 7.20 -10.97 3.54
CA LEU A 254 6.07 -11.49 2.76
C LEU A 254 5.83 -12.98 3.02
N GLU A 255 6.90 -13.77 3.05
CA GLU A 255 6.84 -15.22 3.27
C GLU A 255 6.36 -15.57 4.68
N GLU A 256 6.74 -14.78 5.69
CA GLU A 256 6.26 -14.94 7.06
C GLU A 256 4.75 -14.67 7.14
N ILE A 257 4.28 -13.54 6.57
CA ILE A 257 2.85 -13.21 6.51
C ILE A 257 2.07 -14.33 5.79
N ALA A 258 2.60 -14.85 4.69
CA ALA A 258 1.98 -15.94 3.95
C ALA A 258 1.91 -17.23 4.77
N TYR A 259 2.98 -17.56 5.49
CA TYR A 259 3.06 -18.75 6.35
C TYR A 259 2.12 -18.65 7.54
N GLU A 260 2.08 -17.51 8.22
CA GLU A 260 1.17 -17.27 9.36
C GLU A 260 -0.32 -17.31 8.96
N ASN A 261 -0.64 -16.84 7.75
CA ASN A 261 -1.98 -16.95 7.19
C ASN A 261 -2.30 -18.37 6.64
N GLY A 262 -1.35 -19.31 6.67
CA GLY A 262 -1.53 -20.66 6.14
C GLY A 262 -1.62 -20.71 4.60
N TRP A 263 -1.11 -19.69 3.89
CA TRP A 263 -1.13 -19.62 2.43
C TRP A 263 0.02 -20.38 1.79
N ILE A 264 1.12 -20.53 2.50
CA ILE A 264 2.25 -21.41 2.15
C ILE A 264 2.52 -22.37 3.31
N ASP A 265 3.10 -23.50 2.97
CA ASP A 265 3.53 -24.49 3.98
C ASP A 265 4.99 -24.26 4.42
N ARG A 266 5.40 -25.06 5.42
CA ARG A 266 6.75 -24.98 5.98
C ARG A 266 7.84 -25.34 4.95
N GLU A 267 7.55 -26.22 4.00
CA GLU A 267 8.50 -26.65 2.97
C GLU A 267 8.77 -25.50 2.01
N THR A 268 7.72 -24.82 1.56
CA THR A 268 7.80 -23.61 0.72
C THR A 268 8.58 -22.50 1.43
N LEU A 269 8.28 -22.24 2.73
CA LEU A 269 9.00 -21.24 3.54
C LEU A 269 10.50 -21.54 3.62
N LEU A 270 10.87 -22.79 3.84
CA LEU A 270 12.28 -23.22 3.88
C LEU A 270 12.97 -23.11 2.52
N SER A 271 12.27 -23.42 1.44
CA SER A 271 12.78 -23.23 0.07
C SER A 271 13.07 -21.75 -0.22
N CYS A 272 12.19 -20.84 0.21
CA CYS A 272 12.43 -19.40 0.14
C CYS A 272 13.66 -18.99 0.95
N ALA A 273 13.78 -19.50 2.19
CA ALA A 273 14.92 -19.24 3.05
C ALA A 273 16.27 -19.70 2.44
N GLU A 274 16.28 -20.83 1.74
CA GLU A 274 17.47 -21.34 1.04
C GLU A 274 17.85 -20.46 -0.14
N ARG A 275 16.88 -19.94 -0.90
CA ARG A 275 17.09 -19.00 -2.00
C ARG A 275 17.75 -17.71 -1.53
N TYR A 276 17.39 -17.20 -0.36
CA TYR A 276 18.03 -16.01 0.23
C TYR A 276 19.38 -16.31 0.90
N GLY A 277 19.74 -17.56 1.04
CA GLY A 277 21.07 -18.02 1.45
C GLY A 277 21.49 -17.58 2.85
N LYS A 278 22.61 -16.86 2.94
CA LYS A 278 23.21 -16.40 4.21
C LYS A 278 22.74 -14.99 4.64
N SER A 279 21.80 -14.38 3.93
CA SER A 279 21.25 -13.08 4.31
C SER A 279 20.51 -13.14 5.65
N GLU A 280 20.40 -12.01 6.33
CA GLU A 280 19.61 -11.95 7.58
C GLU A 280 18.14 -12.27 7.32
N TYR A 281 17.60 -11.87 6.16
CA TYR A 281 16.26 -12.22 5.71
C TYR A 281 16.06 -13.74 5.63
N GLY A 282 16.98 -14.46 4.96
CA GLY A 282 16.94 -15.93 4.88
C GLY A 282 17.10 -16.63 6.24
N LYS A 283 17.93 -16.07 7.13
CA LYS A 283 18.06 -16.58 8.52
C LYS A 283 16.76 -16.40 9.30
N HIS A 284 16.10 -15.25 9.16
CA HIS A 284 14.82 -14.98 9.80
C HIS A 284 13.76 -16.00 9.37
N LEU A 285 13.60 -16.28 8.07
CA LEU A 285 12.66 -17.29 7.58
C LEU A 285 12.92 -18.68 8.17
N LYS A 286 14.18 -19.05 8.40
CA LYS A 286 14.53 -20.31 9.09
C LYS A 286 14.08 -20.33 10.55
N ARG A 287 14.21 -19.19 11.26
CA ARG A 287 13.72 -19.03 12.64
C ARG A 287 12.19 -19.13 12.71
N VAL A 288 11.49 -18.49 11.76
CA VAL A 288 10.02 -18.61 11.62
C VAL A 288 9.63 -20.08 11.38
N ALA A 289 10.29 -20.77 10.45
CA ALA A 289 10.04 -22.18 10.17
C ALA A 289 10.36 -23.12 11.36
N ALA A 290 11.26 -22.70 12.27
CA ALA A 290 11.56 -23.39 13.52
C ALA A 290 10.53 -23.12 14.63
N GLY A 291 9.59 -22.19 14.43
CA GLY A 291 8.55 -21.84 15.40
C GLY A 291 9.02 -20.89 16.51
N GLU A 292 10.11 -20.15 16.30
CA GLU A 292 10.66 -19.25 17.34
C GLU A 292 9.70 -18.09 17.69
N PHE A 293 8.75 -17.74 16.80
CA PHE A 293 7.83 -16.60 16.94
C PHE A 293 6.36 -16.98 17.18
N VAL A 294 6.01 -18.26 17.18
CA VAL A 294 4.62 -18.79 17.25
C VAL A 294 3.82 -18.31 18.48
N ASN A 295 4.47 -17.84 19.53
CA ASN A 295 3.81 -17.38 20.76
C ASN A 295 3.77 -15.88 20.96
N GLN A 296 4.19 -15.08 19.98
CA GLN A 296 4.30 -13.62 20.16
C GLN A 296 3.04 -12.84 19.82
N ASN A 297 1.89 -13.52 19.60
CA ASN A 297 0.62 -12.82 19.21
C ASN A 297 0.88 -11.71 18.17
N LEU A 298 1.55 -12.05 17.09
CA LEU A 298 1.70 -11.19 15.95
C LEU A 298 0.33 -11.02 15.29
N SER A 299 -0.62 -10.46 16.04
CA SER A 299 -1.90 -10.03 15.47
C SER A 299 -1.63 -8.78 14.65
N TYR A 300 -1.24 -9.00 13.41
CA TYR A 300 -1.29 -7.98 12.40
C TYR A 300 -2.69 -7.36 12.29
#